data_7a2c02fd7a3f2ae83da3ee7b66b74a55
#
_entry.id   7a2c02fd7a3f2ae83da3ee7b66b74a55
#
_cell.length_a   1.000
_cell.length_b   1.000
_cell.length_c   1.000
_cell.angle_alpha   90.00
_cell.angle_beta   90.00
_cell.angle_gamma   90.00
#
_symmetry.space_group_name_H-M   'P 1'
#
loop_
_entity.id
_entity.type
_entity.pdbx_description
1 polymer ?
#
loop_
_entity_poly.entity_id
_entity_poly.type
_entity_poly.pdbx_seq_one_letter_code
_entity_poly.pdbx_strand_id
1 'polypeptide(L)'
;MLEAHHVTSAGGKKKTRFSLPAAYEGEVHQGALYHAVRAYLSNQRQGTHSTKTRAEVSGGGKKPWRQKGTGRARQGTTRAAQWRGGGVVFGPKPRSYRVDLPRKVKRLAKQSALNARAQDGALYVIESMTFESPKTRQVVDILTKLGIQDKKVLLLTAEHRPEVFLSSRNLPRVHAVRYVNASAYEILWADALVIEEAAFAIHQEERAPVPNARAKRVQQAMEIASRAQARTKKVSTDA
;
A
#
# COMPACT_ATOMS: atom_id res chain seq x y z
N MET A 1 14.86 2.68 23.90
CA MET A 1 13.51 3.09 23.43
C MET A 1 13.68 4.17 22.38
N LEU A 2 13.07 3.99 21.21
CA LEU A 2 13.09 5.01 20.17
C LEU A 2 12.11 6.13 20.51
N GLU A 3 12.53 7.37 20.27
CA GLU A 3 11.73 8.55 20.54
C GLU A 3 11.40 9.29 19.26
N ALA A 4 10.20 9.82 19.15
CA ALA A 4 9.77 10.67 18.05
C ALA A 4 9.54 12.12 18.51
N HIS A 5 9.58 13.06 17.57
CA HIS A 5 9.24 14.44 17.83
C HIS A 5 7.74 14.55 18.14
N HIS A 6 7.38 15.00 19.34
CA HIS A 6 5.99 15.26 19.73
C HIS A 6 5.58 16.66 19.29
N VAL A 7 4.42 16.75 18.65
CA VAL A 7 3.91 17.95 18.00
C VAL A 7 2.49 18.23 18.44
N THR A 8 2.18 19.48 18.73
CA THR A 8 0.80 19.90 19.00
C THR A 8 -0.04 19.92 17.74
N SER A 9 -1.35 19.91 17.85
CA SER A 9 -2.29 20.02 16.71
C SER A 9 -2.03 21.24 15.81
N ALA A 10 -1.47 22.33 16.38
CA ALA A 10 -1.11 23.54 15.65
C ALA A 10 0.31 23.51 15.01
N GLY A 11 1.02 22.37 15.07
CA GLY A 11 2.37 22.21 14.51
C GLY A 11 3.52 22.68 15.41
N GLY A 12 3.27 23.06 16.66
CA GLY A 12 4.33 23.44 17.61
C GLY A 12 5.06 22.21 18.15
N LYS A 13 6.39 22.24 18.18
CA LYS A 13 7.20 21.16 18.79
C LYS A 13 7.08 21.22 20.32
N LYS A 14 6.71 20.12 20.95
CA LYS A 14 6.75 19.99 22.40
C LYS A 14 8.17 19.73 22.89
N LYS A 15 8.47 20.13 24.10
CA LYS A 15 9.76 19.83 24.77
C LYS A 15 9.90 18.33 25.10
N THR A 16 8.77 17.66 25.37
CA THR A 16 8.70 16.22 25.64
C THR A 16 8.71 15.45 24.33
N ARG A 17 9.56 14.44 24.23
CA ARG A 17 9.54 13.50 23.12
C ARG A 17 8.47 12.42 23.35
N PHE A 18 7.92 11.90 22.28
CA PHE A 18 6.96 10.80 22.32
C PHE A 18 7.72 9.48 22.33
N SER A 19 7.51 8.64 23.34
CA SER A 19 8.08 7.29 23.40
C SER A 19 7.31 6.38 22.44
N LEU A 20 8.01 5.85 21.44
CA LEU A 20 7.39 4.95 20.46
C LEU A 20 7.08 3.58 21.10
N PRO A 21 5.98 2.93 20.71
CA PRO A 21 5.69 1.56 21.14
C PRO A 21 6.85 0.63 20.79
N ALA A 22 7.12 -0.40 21.61
CA ALA A 22 8.18 -1.40 21.41
C ALA A 22 8.13 -2.08 20.01
N ALA A 23 6.98 -2.02 19.36
CA ALA A 23 6.78 -2.47 18.00
C ALA A 23 7.74 -1.82 16.98
N TYR A 24 8.18 -0.59 17.22
CA TYR A 24 9.03 0.19 16.33
C TYR A 24 10.53 -0.08 16.52
N GLU A 25 10.93 -0.84 17.53
CA GLU A 25 12.31 -1.21 17.83
C GLU A 25 12.78 -2.49 17.12
N GLY A 26 11.92 -3.11 16.31
CA GLY A 26 12.20 -4.37 15.61
C GLY A 26 13.20 -4.21 14.46
N GLU A 27 13.76 -5.34 14.04
CA GLU A 27 14.65 -5.42 12.89
C GLU A 27 13.96 -5.03 11.57
N VAL A 28 14.75 -4.49 10.65
CA VAL A 28 14.29 -4.13 9.30
C VAL A 28 14.49 -5.32 8.36
N HIS A 29 13.42 -5.98 7.97
CA HIS A 29 13.44 -7.10 7.03
C HIS A 29 13.50 -6.63 5.58
N GLN A 30 14.71 -6.42 5.04
CA GLN A 30 14.92 -5.93 3.68
C GLN A 30 14.24 -6.79 2.60
N GLY A 31 14.27 -8.13 2.73
CA GLY A 31 13.60 -9.03 1.78
C GLY A 31 12.09 -8.81 1.71
N ALA A 32 11.41 -8.61 2.86
CA ALA A 32 9.99 -8.32 2.89
C ALA A 32 9.67 -6.95 2.26
N LEU A 33 10.50 -5.94 2.52
CA LEU A 33 10.40 -4.61 1.90
C LEU A 33 10.55 -4.69 0.38
N TYR A 34 11.58 -5.39 -0.11
CA TYR A 34 11.82 -5.57 -1.55
C TYR A 34 10.60 -6.18 -2.24
N HIS A 35 10.06 -7.26 -1.71
CA HIS A 35 8.89 -7.92 -2.30
C HIS A 35 7.65 -7.03 -2.26
N ALA A 36 7.44 -6.28 -1.16
CA ALA A 36 6.30 -5.37 -1.03
C ALA A 36 6.36 -4.21 -2.03
N VAL A 37 7.52 -3.55 -2.16
CA VAL A 37 7.74 -2.46 -3.11
C VAL A 37 7.60 -2.96 -4.55
N ARG A 38 8.21 -4.10 -4.89
CA ARG A 38 8.11 -4.71 -6.22
C ARG A 38 6.67 -5.05 -6.58
N ALA A 39 5.93 -5.65 -5.66
CA ALA A 39 4.51 -5.97 -5.86
C ALA A 39 3.67 -4.70 -6.05
N TYR A 40 3.88 -3.67 -5.23
CA TYR A 40 3.18 -2.39 -5.33
C TYR A 40 3.38 -1.74 -6.71
N LEU A 41 4.63 -1.59 -7.16
CA LEU A 41 4.96 -1.01 -8.46
C LEU A 41 4.45 -1.87 -9.62
N SER A 42 4.52 -3.19 -9.51
CA SER A 42 4.01 -4.12 -10.52
C SER A 42 2.48 -4.00 -10.65
N ASN A 43 1.77 -3.86 -9.54
CA ASN A 43 0.31 -3.77 -9.51
C ASN A 43 -0.25 -2.45 -10.07
N GLN A 44 0.59 -1.42 -10.19
CA GLN A 44 0.22 -0.17 -10.85
C GLN A 44 0.22 -0.27 -12.38
N ARG A 45 0.87 -1.30 -12.93
CA ARG A 45 0.99 -1.47 -14.39
C ARG A 45 -0.30 -2.03 -14.96
N GLN A 46 -0.90 -1.32 -15.90
CA GLN A 46 -2.15 -1.73 -16.55
C GLN A 46 -1.95 -2.88 -17.57
N GLY A 47 -0.79 -2.96 -18.20
CA GLY A 47 -0.41 -4.05 -19.12
C GLY A 47 -1.16 -4.08 -20.47
N THR A 48 -1.60 -2.94 -20.96
CA THR A 48 -2.41 -2.79 -22.17
C THR A 48 -1.61 -2.81 -23.49
N HIS A 49 -0.28 -2.96 -23.42
CA HIS A 49 0.57 -3.03 -24.61
C HIS A 49 0.21 -4.24 -25.47
N SER A 50 0.12 -4.04 -26.78
CA SER A 50 -0.20 -5.08 -27.74
C SER A 50 0.51 -4.84 -29.06
N THR A 51 0.95 -5.91 -29.68
CA THR A 51 1.46 -5.91 -31.05
C THR A 51 0.72 -6.92 -31.90
N LYS A 52 0.63 -6.69 -33.19
CA LYS A 52 -0.01 -7.60 -34.14
C LYS A 52 0.98 -8.61 -34.66
N THR A 53 0.66 -9.89 -34.57
CA THR A 53 1.36 -10.98 -35.26
C THR A 53 1.03 -10.97 -36.76
N ARG A 54 1.75 -11.75 -37.54
CA ARG A 54 1.51 -11.84 -38.99
C ARG A 54 0.07 -12.24 -39.34
N ALA A 55 -0.60 -12.98 -38.50
CA ALA A 55 -1.98 -13.40 -38.71
C ALA A 55 -3.00 -12.28 -38.38
N GLU A 56 -2.62 -11.35 -37.50
CA GLU A 56 -3.48 -10.25 -37.08
C GLU A 56 -3.31 -8.97 -37.93
N VAL A 57 -2.21 -8.87 -38.68
CA VAL A 57 -1.99 -7.74 -39.56
C VAL A 57 -2.83 -7.90 -40.83
N SER A 58 -3.62 -6.88 -41.15
CA SER A 58 -4.47 -6.88 -42.33
C SER A 58 -3.65 -7.01 -43.63
N GLY A 59 -4.15 -7.81 -44.57
CA GLY A 59 -3.54 -8.03 -45.88
C GLY A 59 -2.63 -9.26 -45.97
N GLY A 60 -2.00 -9.48 -47.11
CA GLY A 60 -1.04 -10.58 -47.36
C GLY A 60 -1.66 -11.95 -47.56
N GLY A 61 -2.97 -12.05 -47.81
CA GLY A 61 -3.66 -13.34 -48.10
C GLY A 61 -3.23 -14.00 -49.41
N LYS A 62 -2.78 -13.20 -50.39
CA LYS A 62 -2.29 -13.73 -51.67
C LYS A 62 -0.78 -13.96 -51.60
N LYS A 63 -0.31 -15.13 -52.10
CA LYS A 63 1.13 -15.41 -52.27
C LYS A 63 1.75 -14.39 -53.22
N PRO A 64 2.88 -13.71 -52.88
CA PRO A 64 3.47 -12.65 -53.66
C PRO A 64 3.90 -13.10 -55.08
N TRP A 65 4.46 -14.32 -55.21
CA TRP A 65 4.88 -14.94 -56.48
C TRP A 65 4.85 -16.48 -56.35
N ARG A 66 4.95 -17.13 -57.52
CA ARG A 66 4.99 -18.60 -57.61
C ARG A 66 6.22 -19.18 -56.89
N GLN A 67 6.15 -20.45 -56.50
CA GLN A 67 7.12 -21.14 -55.64
C GLN A 67 8.52 -21.27 -56.30
N LYS A 68 8.59 -21.44 -57.63
CA LYS A 68 9.80 -21.63 -58.42
C LYS A 68 9.73 -20.80 -59.71
N GLY A 69 10.88 -20.58 -60.39
CA GLY A 69 10.96 -19.92 -61.68
C GLY A 69 10.90 -18.37 -61.66
N THR A 70 11.17 -17.74 -60.51
CA THR A 70 11.21 -16.26 -60.40
C THR A 70 12.58 -15.70 -60.07
N GLY A 71 13.60 -16.55 -59.79
CA GLY A 71 14.92 -16.11 -59.33
C GLY A 71 14.91 -15.43 -57.93
N ARG A 72 13.77 -15.29 -57.28
CA ARG A 72 13.59 -14.63 -55.97
C ARG A 72 13.48 -15.64 -54.84
N ALA A 73 13.81 -15.19 -53.63
CA ALA A 73 13.57 -15.98 -52.40
C ALA A 73 12.09 -16.35 -52.27
N ARG A 74 11.82 -17.55 -51.79
CA ARG A 74 10.46 -18.05 -51.61
C ARG A 74 9.75 -17.25 -50.48
N GLN A 75 8.53 -16.76 -50.78
CA GLN A 75 7.73 -16.00 -49.84
C GLN A 75 6.29 -16.51 -49.80
N GLY A 76 5.71 -16.65 -48.62
CA GLY A 76 4.33 -17.06 -48.44
C GLY A 76 3.36 -15.89 -48.29
N THR A 77 3.80 -14.80 -47.68
CA THR A 77 2.98 -13.60 -47.41
C THR A 77 3.85 -12.36 -47.32
N THR A 78 3.33 -11.20 -47.68
CA THR A 78 3.97 -9.89 -47.51
C THR A 78 3.84 -9.37 -46.06
N ARG A 79 3.10 -10.07 -45.20
CA ARG A 79 2.93 -9.73 -43.76
C ARG A 79 3.83 -10.54 -42.83
N ALA A 80 4.77 -11.31 -43.37
CA ALA A 80 5.80 -11.98 -42.57
C ALA A 80 6.72 -10.96 -41.89
N ALA A 81 7.32 -11.35 -40.76
CA ALA A 81 8.09 -10.44 -39.90
C ALA A 81 9.30 -9.77 -40.58
N GLN A 82 9.88 -10.39 -41.61
CA GLN A 82 10.99 -9.85 -42.39
C GLN A 82 10.57 -8.73 -43.34
N TRP A 83 9.28 -8.57 -43.59
CA TRP A 83 8.75 -7.55 -44.47
C TRP A 83 8.44 -6.25 -43.77
N ARG A 84 8.72 -5.11 -44.41
CA ARG A 84 8.30 -3.80 -43.89
C ARG A 84 6.76 -3.75 -43.84
N GLY A 85 6.21 -3.41 -42.68
CA GLY A 85 4.76 -3.49 -42.46
C GLY A 85 4.22 -4.89 -42.19
N GLY A 86 5.09 -5.88 -41.97
CA GLY A 86 4.75 -7.21 -41.51
C GLY A 86 4.48 -7.26 -40.00
N GLY A 87 4.04 -8.44 -39.49
CA GLY A 87 3.75 -8.64 -38.09
C GLY A 87 5.01 -8.84 -37.23
N VAL A 88 4.87 -8.65 -35.95
CA VAL A 88 5.93 -8.92 -34.95
C VAL A 88 5.82 -10.38 -34.50
N VAL A 89 6.95 -11.10 -34.35
CA VAL A 89 6.94 -12.53 -33.97
C VAL A 89 6.66 -12.69 -32.47
N PHE A 90 7.51 -12.09 -31.64
CA PHE A 90 7.44 -12.17 -30.17
C PHE A 90 7.20 -10.79 -29.55
N GLY A 91 6.20 -10.11 -30.03
CA GLY A 91 5.85 -8.81 -29.50
C GLY A 91 5.06 -8.91 -28.19
N PRO A 92 4.96 -7.81 -27.44
CA PRO A 92 4.21 -7.78 -26.21
C PRO A 92 2.71 -8.02 -26.47
N LYS A 93 2.11 -8.80 -25.62
CA LYS A 93 0.66 -9.04 -25.58
C LYS A 93 0.08 -8.53 -24.27
N PRO A 94 -1.19 -8.11 -24.24
CA PRO A 94 -1.83 -7.68 -23.01
C PRO A 94 -1.76 -8.76 -21.93
N ARG A 95 -1.28 -8.37 -20.74
CA ARG A 95 -1.20 -9.30 -19.61
C ARG A 95 -1.37 -8.55 -18.28
N SER A 96 -1.84 -9.26 -17.27
CA SER A 96 -1.83 -8.76 -15.91
C SER A 96 -0.42 -8.83 -15.31
N TYR A 97 -0.03 -7.76 -14.61
CA TYR A 97 1.21 -7.69 -13.83
C TYR A 97 0.95 -7.84 -12.34
N ARG A 98 -0.28 -8.19 -11.95
CA ARG A 98 -0.68 -8.31 -10.57
C ARG A 98 0.11 -9.39 -9.83
N VAL A 99 0.70 -8.99 -8.71
CA VAL A 99 1.42 -9.87 -7.78
C VAL A 99 0.75 -9.76 -6.42
N ASP A 100 0.23 -10.86 -5.91
CA ASP A 100 -0.34 -10.93 -4.57
C ASP A 100 0.68 -11.44 -3.57
N LEU A 101 0.78 -10.73 -2.43
CA LEU A 101 1.62 -11.12 -1.31
C LEU A 101 0.76 -11.62 -0.15
N PRO A 102 1.22 -12.63 0.61
CA PRO A 102 0.58 -13.06 1.84
C PRO A 102 0.42 -11.89 2.84
N ARG A 103 -0.68 -11.87 3.58
CA ARG A 103 -0.97 -10.80 4.57
C ARG A 103 0.15 -10.65 5.61
N LYS A 104 0.75 -11.76 6.05
CA LYS A 104 1.89 -11.75 7.01
C LYS A 104 3.09 -10.98 6.44
N VAL A 105 3.42 -11.19 5.14
CA VAL A 105 4.53 -10.48 4.49
C VAL A 105 4.24 -8.99 4.32
N LYS A 106 3.00 -8.63 3.95
CA LYS A 106 2.56 -7.22 3.86
C LYS A 106 2.70 -6.50 5.21
N ARG A 107 2.26 -7.16 6.31
CA ARG A 107 2.39 -6.61 7.67
C ARG A 107 3.85 -6.45 8.08
N LEU A 108 4.67 -7.48 7.85
CA LEU A 108 6.11 -7.45 8.15
C LEU A 108 6.81 -6.33 7.39
N ALA A 109 6.49 -6.15 6.10
CA ALA A 109 7.04 -5.07 5.29
C ALA A 109 6.62 -3.68 5.80
N LYS A 110 5.33 -3.48 6.13
CA LYS A 110 4.84 -2.22 6.71
C LYS A 110 5.56 -1.91 8.02
N GLN A 111 5.67 -2.91 8.91
CA GLN A 111 6.38 -2.77 10.18
C GLN A 111 7.86 -2.42 9.98
N SER A 112 8.54 -3.12 9.08
CA SER A 112 9.95 -2.85 8.76
C SER A 112 10.16 -1.46 8.18
N ALA A 113 9.23 -0.96 7.35
CA ALA A 113 9.30 0.40 6.82
C ALA A 113 9.15 1.46 7.93
N LEU A 114 8.24 1.24 8.88
CA LEU A 114 8.06 2.12 10.04
C LEU A 114 9.28 2.09 10.95
N ASN A 115 9.86 0.89 11.21
CA ASN A 115 11.07 0.75 12.00
C ASN A 115 12.25 1.49 11.37
N ALA A 116 12.44 1.38 10.05
CA ALA A 116 13.49 2.10 9.34
C ALA A 116 13.33 3.62 9.52
N ARG A 117 12.11 4.16 9.33
CA ARG A 117 11.84 5.59 9.51
C ARG A 117 11.98 6.05 10.98
N ALA A 118 11.69 5.17 11.94
CA ALA A 118 11.94 5.45 13.35
C ALA A 118 13.44 5.54 13.67
N GLN A 119 14.24 4.62 13.13
CA GLN A 119 15.70 4.62 13.27
C GLN A 119 16.35 5.85 12.61
N ASP A 120 15.81 6.29 11.47
CA ASP A 120 16.24 7.52 10.76
C ASP A 120 15.85 8.82 11.52
N GLY A 121 15.05 8.75 12.61
CA GLY A 121 14.54 9.92 13.33
C GLY A 121 13.55 10.76 12.51
N ALA A 122 12.96 10.18 11.48
CA ALA A 122 12.05 10.85 10.53
C ALA A 122 10.58 10.81 10.96
N LEU A 123 10.29 10.46 12.23
CA LEU A 123 8.94 10.37 12.77
C LEU A 123 8.56 11.61 13.58
N TYR A 124 7.40 12.15 13.28
CA TYR A 124 6.73 13.22 14.01
C TYR A 124 5.38 12.72 14.48
N VAL A 125 5.08 12.82 15.75
CA VAL A 125 3.80 12.43 16.33
C VAL A 125 2.99 13.67 16.64
N ILE A 126 1.85 13.82 15.99
CA ILE A 126 0.92 14.92 16.20
C ILE A 126 -0.28 14.45 17.02
N GLU A 127 -0.74 15.28 17.97
CA GLU A 127 -1.88 14.94 18.83
C GLU A 127 -3.14 14.60 18.04
N SER A 128 -3.56 15.51 17.16
CA SER A 128 -4.68 15.31 16.24
C SER A 128 -4.58 16.25 15.06
N MET A 129 -5.10 15.81 13.90
CA MET A 129 -5.21 16.62 12.69
C MET A 129 -6.69 16.87 12.38
N THR A 130 -7.29 17.82 13.08
CA THR A 130 -8.70 18.23 12.86
C THR A 130 -8.75 19.60 12.26
N PHE A 131 -9.41 19.73 11.11
CA PHE A 131 -9.63 20.98 10.42
C PHE A 131 -11.14 21.24 10.32
N GLU A 132 -11.61 22.43 10.67
CA GLU A 132 -13.03 22.82 10.53
C GLU A 132 -13.43 22.94 9.06
N SER A 133 -12.50 23.34 8.21
CA SER A 133 -12.70 23.48 6.76
C SER A 133 -11.44 23.08 6.00
N PRO A 134 -11.54 22.49 4.79
CA PRO A 134 -10.39 22.09 4.00
C PRO A 134 -9.64 23.34 3.49
N LYS A 135 -8.45 23.59 4.02
CA LYS A 135 -7.55 24.69 3.62
C LYS A 135 -6.11 24.22 3.53
N THR A 136 -5.50 24.33 2.35
CA THR A 136 -4.09 23.96 2.11
C THR A 136 -3.11 24.72 3.01
N ARG A 137 -3.43 25.98 3.33
CA ARG A 137 -2.61 26.84 4.18
C ARG A 137 -2.36 26.23 5.56
N GLN A 138 -3.37 25.60 6.16
CA GLN A 138 -3.22 24.97 7.48
C GLN A 138 -2.16 23.85 7.47
N VAL A 139 -2.14 23.03 6.40
CA VAL A 139 -1.12 21.99 6.24
C VAL A 139 0.25 22.61 6.02
N VAL A 140 0.37 23.63 5.16
CA VAL A 140 1.64 24.33 4.91
C VAL A 140 2.18 24.96 6.20
N ASP A 141 1.34 25.62 6.99
CA ASP A 141 1.74 26.24 8.25
C ASP A 141 2.29 25.21 9.25
N ILE A 142 1.67 24.02 9.33
CA ILE A 142 2.19 22.90 10.15
C ILE A 142 3.56 22.45 9.65
N LEU A 143 3.71 22.19 8.35
CA LEU A 143 4.96 21.72 7.76
C LEU A 143 6.10 22.74 7.89
N THR A 144 5.80 24.03 7.77
CA THR A 144 6.76 25.13 7.95
C THR A 144 7.25 25.18 9.39
N LYS A 145 6.34 25.11 10.38
CA LYS A 145 6.71 25.08 11.80
C LYS A 145 7.57 23.86 12.16
N LEU A 146 7.36 22.74 11.48
CA LEU A 146 8.19 21.53 11.64
C LEU A 146 9.54 21.63 10.92
N GLY A 147 9.68 22.52 9.94
CA GLY A 147 10.88 22.64 9.09
C GLY A 147 11.02 21.51 8.08
N ILE A 148 9.89 20.93 7.61
CA ILE A 148 9.86 19.80 6.67
C ILE A 148 9.11 20.11 5.36
N GLN A 149 8.88 21.39 5.06
CA GLN A 149 8.11 21.83 3.89
C GLN A 149 8.71 21.36 2.55
N ASP A 150 10.06 21.23 2.47
CA ASP A 150 10.77 20.82 1.24
C ASP A 150 10.91 19.30 1.11
N LYS A 151 10.58 18.55 2.15
CA LYS A 151 10.64 17.09 2.18
C LYS A 151 9.37 16.46 1.63
N LYS A 152 9.48 15.19 1.22
CA LYS A 152 8.31 14.36 0.96
C LYS A 152 7.70 13.94 2.29
N VAL A 153 6.45 14.32 2.52
CA VAL A 153 5.77 14.09 3.79
C VAL A 153 4.57 13.17 3.59
N LEU A 154 4.47 12.17 4.45
CA LEU A 154 3.28 11.32 4.54
C LEU A 154 2.56 11.61 5.85
N LEU A 155 1.31 12.07 5.75
CA LEU A 155 0.41 12.30 6.86
C LEU A 155 -0.40 11.03 7.11
N LEU A 156 -0.30 10.47 8.31
CA LEU A 156 -0.98 9.24 8.70
C LEU A 156 -2.05 9.56 9.76
N THR A 157 -3.30 9.53 9.34
CA THR A 157 -4.46 9.78 10.21
C THR A 157 -4.98 8.46 10.81
N ALA A 158 -5.51 8.51 12.02
CA ALA A 158 -6.17 7.38 12.65
C ALA A 158 -7.43 6.99 11.88
N GLU A 159 -8.28 7.97 11.61
CA GLU A 159 -9.53 7.80 10.89
C GLU A 159 -9.52 8.47 9.52
N HIS A 160 -10.56 8.21 8.72
CA HIS A 160 -10.73 8.91 7.46
C HIS A 160 -11.19 10.35 7.72
N ARG A 161 -10.34 11.30 7.37
CA ARG A 161 -10.60 12.75 7.52
C ARG A 161 -10.56 13.42 6.15
N PRO A 162 -11.70 13.61 5.51
CA PRO A 162 -11.75 14.19 4.17
C PRO A 162 -11.19 15.62 4.14
N GLU A 163 -11.30 16.39 5.23
CA GLU A 163 -10.80 17.76 5.34
C GLU A 163 -9.27 17.78 5.24
N VAL A 164 -8.59 16.86 5.92
CA VAL A 164 -7.12 16.72 5.87
C VAL A 164 -6.67 16.28 4.48
N PHE A 165 -7.36 15.29 3.89
CA PHE A 165 -7.06 14.81 2.55
C PHE A 165 -7.22 15.91 1.50
N LEU A 166 -8.32 16.66 1.52
CA LEU A 166 -8.58 17.75 0.58
C LEU A 166 -7.58 18.91 0.76
N SER A 167 -7.15 19.19 2.01
CA SER A 167 -6.15 20.21 2.33
C SER A 167 -4.76 19.85 1.84
N SER A 168 -4.40 18.57 1.83
CA SER A 168 -3.07 18.08 1.44
C SER A 168 -2.95 17.74 -0.04
N ARG A 169 -4.06 17.37 -0.71
CA ARG A 169 -4.08 16.87 -2.09
C ARG A 169 -3.40 17.77 -3.12
N ASN A 170 -3.47 19.09 -2.96
CA ASN A 170 -2.87 20.05 -3.89
C ASN A 170 -1.36 20.21 -3.70
N LEU A 171 -0.78 19.68 -2.63
CA LEU A 171 0.65 19.79 -2.34
C LEU A 171 1.41 18.60 -2.99
N PRO A 172 2.36 18.86 -3.92
CA PRO A 172 2.96 17.77 -4.73
C PRO A 172 3.84 16.81 -3.93
N ARG A 173 4.34 17.24 -2.76
CA ARG A 173 5.21 16.45 -1.90
C ARG A 173 4.53 15.94 -0.62
N VAL A 174 3.21 16.09 -0.51
CA VAL A 174 2.45 15.72 0.68
C VAL A 174 1.37 14.74 0.30
N HIS A 175 1.35 13.59 0.98
CA HIS A 175 0.29 12.60 0.85
C HIS A 175 -0.38 12.40 2.21
N ALA A 176 -1.71 12.35 2.24
CA ALA A 176 -2.47 12.01 3.44
C ALA A 176 -3.19 10.69 3.22
N VAL A 177 -2.96 9.74 4.13
CA VAL A 177 -3.53 8.40 4.06
C VAL A 177 -3.92 7.94 5.46
N ARG A 178 -4.99 7.15 5.59
CA ARG A 178 -5.26 6.47 6.86
C ARG A 178 -4.10 5.53 7.20
N TYR A 179 -3.73 5.48 8.47
CA TYR A 179 -2.67 4.59 8.95
C TYR A 179 -2.87 3.13 8.52
N VAL A 180 -4.09 2.60 8.61
CA VAL A 180 -4.43 1.23 8.19
C VAL A 180 -4.10 0.98 6.73
N ASN A 181 -4.39 1.94 5.86
CA ASN A 181 -4.25 1.82 4.40
C ASN A 181 -2.83 2.10 3.89
N ALA A 182 -1.97 2.70 4.72
CA ALA A 182 -0.60 3.03 4.32
C ALA A 182 0.18 1.78 3.93
N SER A 183 0.75 1.80 2.72
CA SER A 183 1.62 0.75 2.19
C SER A 183 3.07 0.96 2.60
N ALA A 184 3.88 -0.12 2.60
CA ALA A 184 5.32 -0.02 2.82
C ALA A 184 6.00 0.90 1.80
N TYR A 185 5.50 0.94 0.55
CA TYR A 185 6.03 1.82 -0.48
C TYR A 185 5.84 3.30 -0.13
N GLU A 186 4.64 3.72 0.29
CA GLU A 186 4.34 5.10 0.66
C GLU A 186 5.16 5.57 1.87
N ILE A 187 5.33 4.67 2.87
CA ILE A 187 6.16 4.93 4.05
C ILE A 187 7.63 5.16 3.66
N LEU A 188 8.16 4.33 2.74
CA LEU A 188 9.53 4.47 2.25
C LEU A 188 9.70 5.62 1.24
N TRP A 189 8.64 6.02 0.54
CA TRP A 189 8.65 7.16 -0.37
C TRP A 189 8.81 8.49 0.37
N ALA A 190 8.24 8.60 1.57
CA ALA A 190 8.24 9.80 2.37
C ALA A 190 9.58 9.96 3.12
N ASP A 191 10.15 11.16 3.10
CA ASP A 191 11.34 11.52 3.88
C ASP A 191 10.98 11.83 5.34
N ALA A 192 9.74 12.23 5.61
CA ALA A 192 9.22 12.46 6.95
C ALA A 192 7.79 11.90 7.08
N LEU A 193 7.53 11.27 8.22
CA LEU A 193 6.20 10.75 8.57
C LEU A 193 5.60 11.58 9.69
N VAL A 194 4.38 12.06 9.50
CA VAL A 194 3.59 12.72 10.54
C VAL A 194 2.44 11.81 10.90
N ILE A 195 2.48 11.23 12.09
CA ILE A 195 1.53 10.20 12.55
C ILE A 195 0.66 10.81 13.64
N GLU A 196 -0.65 10.65 13.52
CA GLU A 196 -1.60 11.02 14.57
C GLU A 196 -1.46 10.08 15.76
N GLU A 197 -1.45 10.63 16.98
CA GLU A 197 -1.25 9.83 18.22
C GLU A 197 -2.26 8.68 18.33
N ALA A 198 -3.53 8.92 18.00
CA ALA A 198 -4.58 7.91 18.00
C ALA A 198 -4.31 6.73 17.02
N ALA A 199 -3.47 6.92 16.01
CA ALA A 199 -3.13 5.86 15.05
C ALA A 199 -2.29 4.73 15.65
N PHE A 200 -1.57 4.99 16.75
CA PHE A 200 -0.79 3.96 17.45
C PHE A 200 -1.65 2.91 18.14
N ALA A 201 -2.84 3.26 18.61
CA ALA A 201 -3.79 2.31 19.18
C ALA A 201 -4.24 1.30 18.11
N ILE A 202 -4.53 1.76 16.90
CA ILE A 202 -4.91 0.91 15.75
C ILE A 202 -3.78 -0.07 15.39
N HIS A 203 -2.52 0.36 15.49
CA HIS A 203 -1.38 -0.50 15.23
C HIS A 203 -1.29 -1.69 16.19
N GLN A 204 -1.64 -1.50 17.45
CA GLN A 204 -1.67 -2.58 18.43
C GLN A 204 -2.78 -3.59 18.13
N GLU A 205 -3.96 -3.13 17.71
CA GLU A 205 -5.08 -4.00 17.31
C GLU A 205 -4.74 -4.82 16.05
N GLU A 206 -4.09 -4.24 15.05
CA GLU A 206 -3.64 -4.97 13.84
C GLU A 206 -2.64 -6.09 14.15
N ARG A 207 -1.86 -5.98 15.22
CA ARG A 207 -0.92 -7.01 15.69
C ARG A 207 -1.60 -8.13 16.47
N ALA A 208 -2.78 -7.89 17.03
CA ALA A 208 -3.50 -8.92 17.73
C ALA A 208 -3.67 -10.15 16.80
N PRO A 209 -3.34 -11.35 17.27
CA PRO A 209 -3.45 -12.55 16.45
C PRO A 209 -4.92 -12.68 16.02
N VAL A 210 -5.15 -12.68 14.71
CA VAL A 210 -6.50 -12.96 14.19
C VAL A 210 -6.88 -14.34 14.73
N PRO A 211 -7.88 -14.46 15.57
CA PRO A 211 -8.26 -15.74 16.15
C PRO A 211 -8.59 -16.69 15.00
N ASN A 212 -7.88 -17.83 14.94
CA ASN A 212 -8.09 -18.86 13.94
C ASN A 212 -9.59 -19.21 13.93
N ALA A 213 -10.14 -19.55 12.75
CA ALA A 213 -11.54 -19.95 12.64
C ALA A 213 -11.91 -21.07 13.64
N ARG A 214 -10.93 -21.92 14.00
CA ARG A 214 -11.05 -22.93 15.07
C ARG A 214 -11.18 -22.30 16.45
N ALA A 215 -10.41 -21.25 16.76
CA ALA A 215 -10.47 -20.54 18.05
C ALA A 215 -11.82 -19.80 18.21
N LYS A 216 -12.31 -19.16 17.12
CA LYS A 216 -13.66 -18.55 17.14
C LYS A 216 -14.78 -19.56 17.37
N ARG A 217 -14.69 -20.75 16.74
CA ARG A 217 -15.66 -21.83 16.97
C ARG A 217 -15.62 -22.35 18.41
N VAL A 218 -14.41 -22.50 18.99
CA VAL A 218 -14.25 -22.91 20.37
C VAL A 218 -14.80 -21.87 21.34
N GLN A 219 -14.53 -20.58 21.13
CA GLN A 219 -15.10 -19.49 21.92
C GLN A 219 -16.63 -19.44 21.83
N GLN A 220 -17.20 -19.54 20.63
CA GLN A 220 -18.65 -19.62 20.44
C GLN A 220 -19.26 -20.83 21.14
N ALA A 221 -18.61 -22.00 21.05
CA ALA A 221 -19.06 -23.20 21.74
C ALA A 221 -19.04 -23.05 23.28
N MET A 222 -17.98 -22.43 23.83
CA MET A 222 -17.91 -22.12 25.25
C MET A 222 -18.98 -21.12 25.71
N GLU A 223 -19.27 -20.12 24.88
CA GLU A 223 -20.30 -19.12 25.18
C GLU A 223 -21.71 -19.72 25.15
N ILE A 224 -21.98 -20.61 24.21
CA ILE A 224 -23.23 -21.37 24.14
C ILE A 224 -23.36 -22.31 25.35
N ALA A 225 -22.28 -23.01 25.73
CA ALA A 225 -22.27 -23.89 26.89
C ALA A 225 -22.51 -23.13 28.21
N SER A 226 -21.87 -21.97 28.38
CA SER A 226 -22.09 -21.14 29.59
C SER A 226 -23.51 -20.58 29.66
N ARG A 227 -24.10 -20.18 28.55
CA ARG A 227 -25.52 -19.76 28.48
C ARG A 227 -26.49 -20.92 28.78
N ALA A 228 -26.19 -22.14 28.37
CA ALA A 228 -26.98 -23.32 28.67
C ALA A 228 -26.93 -23.67 30.15
N GLN A 229 -25.74 -23.60 30.80
CA GLN A 229 -25.56 -23.82 32.24
C GLN A 229 -26.24 -22.74 33.09
N ALA A 230 -26.24 -21.48 32.61
CA ALA A 230 -26.97 -20.41 33.32
C ALA A 230 -28.50 -20.60 33.25
N ARG A 231 -29.03 -21.17 32.17
CA ARG A 231 -30.44 -21.52 32.01
C ARG A 231 -30.85 -22.67 32.94
N THR A 232 -30.05 -23.74 33.02
CA THR A 232 -30.34 -24.87 33.92
C THR A 232 -30.29 -24.49 35.40
N LYS A 233 -29.35 -23.59 35.79
CA LYS A 233 -29.32 -23.05 37.15
C LYS A 233 -30.55 -22.20 37.52
N LYS A 234 -31.11 -21.42 36.60
CA LYS A 234 -32.33 -20.66 36.85
C LYS A 234 -33.55 -21.55 37.03
N VAL A 235 -33.68 -22.65 36.26
CA VAL A 235 -34.80 -23.58 36.40
C VAL A 235 -34.74 -24.38 37.68
N SER A 236 -33.57 -24.63 38.27
CA SER A 236 -33.43 -25.34 39.54
C SER A 236 -33.58 -24.42 40.79
N THR A 237 -33.67 -23.10 40.61
CA THR A 237 -33.92 -22.14 41.71
C THR A 237 -35.40 -21.74 41.81
N ASP A 238 -36.18 -21.96 40.75
CA ASP A 238 -37.61 -21.62 40.65
C ASP A 238 -38.53 -22.84 40.86
N ALA A 239 -37.98 -24.01 41.27
CA ALA A 239 -38.65 -25.22 41.66
C ALA A 239 -38.40 -25.53 43.13
#